data_ae147a3ded1320598af12366720bd105
#
_entry.id   ae147a3ded1320598af12366720bd105
#
_cell.length_a   1.000
_cell.length_b   1.000
_cell.length_c   1.000
_cell.angle_alpha   90.00
_cell.angle_beta   90.00
_cell.angle_gamma   90.00
#
_symmetry.space_group_name_H-M   'P 1'
#
loop_
_entity.id
_entity.type
_entity.pdbx_description
1 polymer ?
#
loop_
_entity_poly.entity_id
_entity_poly.type
_entity_poly.pdbx_seq_one_letter_code
_entity_poly.pdbx_strand_id
1 'polypeptide(L)'
;MLNQVINSRGGLHNRVTHNMLLSPFNLQEVEEYFKSQGFYYERPEIIECYMAMGGVAYYLSLFENNKSVAQNIQQLCFTRGGELTEEFERLFNSLFKKADNHLTIVTALKNKGKGMTRQDLLDATGLANNGRFSLILKELEQCDFIRSYTPFGKSKKDMMFQLIDPFCLFYFKFMHNKGSFLDNYWLKMQTTAEYESWCGHAFE
;
A
#
# COMPACT_ATOMS: atom_id res chain seq x y z
N MET A 1 12.07 11.86 3.48
CA MET A 1 12.30 11.83 4.94
C MET A 1 13.71 11.34 5.30
N LEU A 2 14.14 10.14 4.93
CA LEU A 2 15.48 9.61 5.25
C LEU A 2 16.62 10.54 4.80
N ASN A 3 16.60 11.00 3.54
CA ASN A 3 17.61 11.94 3.02
C ASN A 3 17.61 13.30 3.74
N GLN A 4 16.50 13.72 4.33
CA GLN A 4 16.46 14.97 5.10
C GLN A 4 17.05 14.78 6.51
N VAL A 5 16.91 13.59 7.09
CA VAL A 5 17.47 13.27 8.40
C VAL A 5 18.99 13.01 8.27
N ILE A 6 19.40 12.26 7.27
CA ILE A 6 20.81 11.85 7.06
C ILE A 6 21.65 13.00 6.51
N ASN A 7 21.10 13.80 5.59
CA ASN A 7 21.82 14.89 4.92
C ASN A 7 21.54 16.29 5.51
N SER A 8 20.70 16.40 6.55
CA SER A 8 20.51 17.66 7.23
C SER A 8 21.78 18.02 8.01
N ARG A 9 22.18 19.30 7.97
CA ARG A 9 23.27 19.84 8.79
C ARG A 9 22.89 19.87 10.28
N GLY A 10 22.49 18.72 10.83
CA GLY A 10 22.08 18.55 12.22
C GLY A 10 22.97 17.55 12.95
N GLY A 11 22.60 17.20 14.19
CA GLY A 11 23.39 16.34 15.07
C GLY A 11 23.70 14.93 14.56
N LEU A 12 23.01 14.47 13.48
CA LEU A 12 23.24 13.16 12.84
C LEU A 12 24.14 13.25 11.58
N HIS A 13 24.53 14.46 11.15
CA HIS A 13 25.38 14.62 9.98
C HIS A 13 26.74 13.93 10.21
N ASN A 14 27.15 13.02 9.31
CA ASN A 14 28.36 12.20 9.39
C ASN A 14 28.46 11.29 10.64
N ARG A 15 27.36 11.03 11.35
CA ARG A 15 27.33 10.12 12.51
C ARG A 15 26.59 8.81 12.22
N VAL A 16 25.99 8.69 11.04
CA VAL A 16 25.31 7.46 10.60
C VAL A 16 26.38 6.49 10.08
N THR A 17 26.62 5.40 10.79
CA THR A 17 27.61 4.38 10.45
C THR A 17 27.06 3.33 9.48
N HIS A 18 25.74 3.03 9.55
CA HIS A 18 25.08 2.05 8.69
C HIS A 18 23.64 2.50 8.39
N ASN A 19 23.22 2.26 7.16
CA ASN A 19 21.82 2.40 6.73
C ASN A 19 21.30 1.00 6.42
N MET A 20 20.20 0.62 7.06
CA MET A 20 19.49 -0.62 6.78
C MET A 20 18.13 -0.27 6.17
N LEU A 21 17.86 -0.79 4.97
CA LEU A 21 16.52 -0.74 4.38
C LEU A 21 15.72 -1.91 4.94
N LEU A 22 14.65 -1.60 5.65
CA LEU A 22 13.66 -2.61 6.08
C LEU A 22 12.56 -2.64 5.03
N SER A 23 12.50 -3.73 4.28
CA SER A 23 11.39 -4.01 3.37
C SER A 23 10.22 -4.60 4.14
N PRO A 24 8.98 -4.45 3.65
CA PRO A 24 7.85 -5.22 4.14
C PRO A 24 8.14 -6.73 4.11
N PHE A 25 7.55 -7.48 5.02
CA PHE A 25 7.66 -8.94 5.02
C PHE A 25 7.16 -9.55 3.72
N ASN A 26 7.84 -10.55 3.21
CA ASN A 26 7.31 -11.40 2.15
C ASN A 26 6.31 -12.43 2.73
N LEU A 27 5.64 -13.21 1.86
CA LEU A 27 4.63 -14.20 2.30
C LEU A 27 5.16 -15.21 3.32
N GLN A 28 6.39 -15.68 3.16
CA GLN A 28 7.00 -16.63 4.10
C GLN A 28 7.25 -15.95 5.46
N GLU A 29 7.77 -14.74 5.45
CA GLU A 29 8.04 -13.97 6.67
C GLU A 29 6.73 -13.60 7.40
N VAL A 30 5.63 -13.34 6.69
CA VAL A 30 4.30 -13.16 7.29
C VAL A 30 3.81 -14.44 7.96
N GLU A 31 3.98 -15.61 7.31
CA GLU A 31 3.65 -16.91 7.91
C GLU A 31 4.47 -17.16 9.18
N GLU A 32 5.79 -16.90 9.14
CA GLU A 32 6.69 -17.05 10.28
C GLU A 32 6.34 -16.05 11.40
N TYR A 33 6.02 -14.81 11.06
CA TYR A 33 5.59 -13.80 12.02
C TYR A 33 4.33 -14.26 12.78
N PHE A 34 3.28 -14.64 12.07
CA PHE A 34 2.05 -15.10 12.73
C PHE A 34 2.26 -16.34 13.59
N LYS A 35 3.05 -17.32 13.15
CA LYS A 35 3.43 -18.49 13.95
C LYS A 35 4.17 -18.08 15.23
N SER A 36 5.09 -17.12 15.14
CA SER A 36 5.84 -16.61 16.30
C SER A 36 4.95 -15.91 17.33
N GLN A 37 3.83 -15.34 16.89
CA GLN A 37 2.83 -14.68 17.74
C GLN A 37 1.71 -15.64 18.22
N GLY A 38 1.81 -16.95 17.90
CA GLY A 38 0.84 -17.96 18.32
C GLY A 38 -0.43 -18.02 17.47
N PHE A 39 -0.38 -17.53 16.23
CA PHE A 39 -1.46 -17.68 15.26
C PHE A 39 -1.27 -18.97 14.46
N TYR A 40 -2.37 -19.65 14.15
CA TYR A 40 -2.40 -20.89 13.39
C TYR A 40 -3.24 -20.73 12.11
N TYR A 41 -2.92 -19.71 11.33
CA TYR A 41 -3.59 -19.47 10.05
C TYR A 41 -3.11 -20.46 8.98
N GLU A 42 -4.04 -20.94 8.18
CA GLU A 42 -3.74 -21.72 6.99
C GLU A 42 -3.19 -20.83 5.87
N ARG A 43 -2.45 -21.43 4.92
CA ARG A 43 -1.84 -20.65 3.82
C ARG A 43 -2.80 -19.78 3.02
N PRO A 44 -4.03 -20.24 2.68
CA PRO A 44 -5.02 -19.35 2.03
C PRO A 44 -5.35 -18.10 2.85
N GLU A 45 -5.43 -18.22 4.17
CA GLU A 45 -5.67 -17.08 5.07
C GLU A 45 -4.46 -16.13 5.09
N ILE A 46 -3.23 -16.67 5.09
CA ILE A 46 -2.00 -15.86 5.00
C ILE A 46 -1.98 -15.08 3.67
N ILE A 47 -2.36 -15.71 2.57
CA ILE A 47 -2.46 -15.05 1.26
C ILE A 47 -3.52 -13.94 1.30
N GLU A 48 -4.71 -14.19 1.85
CA GLU A 48 -5.76 -13.19 2.01
C GLU A 48 -5.26 -11.99 2.81
N CYS A 49 -4.62 -12.25 3.95
CA CYS A 49 -4.01 -11.20 4.77
C CYS A 49 -3.00 -10.39 3.96
N TYR A 50 -2.11 -11.05 3.24
CA TYR A 50 -1.07 -10.40 2.45
C TYR A 50 -1.63 -9.53 1.32
N MET A 51 -2.65 -10.02 0.61
CA MET A 51 -3.32 -9.26 -0.45
C MET A 51 -4.01 -7.98 0.08
N ALA A 52 -4.47 -7.98 1.34
CA ALA A 52 -5.15 -6.84 1.94
C ALA A 52 -4.19 -5.89 2.69
N MET A 53 -3.22 -6.44 3.43
CA MET A 53 -2.36 -5.70 4.36
C MET A 53 -0.91 -5.55 3.87
N GLY A 54 -0.51 -6.33 2.87
CA GLY A 54 0.90 -6.50 2.52
C GLY A 54 1.69 -7.13 3.66
N GLY A 55 3.01 -6.95 3.61
CA GLY A 55 3.91 -7.41 4.67
C GLY A 55 4.24 -6.33 5.71
N VAL A 56 3.37 -5.34 5.93
CA VAL A 56 3.63 -4.25 6.87
C VAL A 56 3.47 -4.74 8.31
N ALA A 57 4.57 -4.88 9.03
CA ALA A 57 4.60 -5.44 10.39
C ALA A 57 3.61 -4.75 11.36
N TYR A 58 3.42 -3.45 11.22
CA TYR A 58 2.44 -2.70 12.01
C TYR A 58 1.02 -3.24 11.80
N TYR A 59 0.57 -3.42 10.56
CA TYR A 59 -0.77 -3.92 10.27
C TYR A 59 -0.97 -5.34 10.78
N LEU A 60 0.05 -6.19 10.63
CA LEU A 60 0.01 -7.58 11.12
C LEU A 60 -0.07 -7.63 12.65
N SER A 61 0.57 -6.69 13.35
CA SER A 61 0.55 -6.61 14.82
C SER A 61 -0.81 -6.24 15.42
N LEU A 62 -1.73 -5.71 14.60
CA LEU A 62 -3.09 -5.37 15.02
C LEU A 62 -4.05 -6.58 15.03
N PHE A 63 -3.61 -7.72 14.50
CA PHE A 63 -4.44 -8.92 14.44
C PHE A 63 -4.60 -9.56 15.83
N GLU A 64 -5.79 -10.08 16.08
CA GLU A 64 -6.12 -10.83 17.31
C GLU A 64 -6.15 -12.34 16.99
N ASN A 65 -5.47 -13.16 17.79
CA ASN A 65 -5.27 -14.59 17.52
C ASN A 65 -6.53 -15.46 17.76
N ASN A 66 -7.55 -14.92 18.41
CA ASN A 66 -8.85 -15.56 18.61
C ASN A 66 -9.84 -15.31 17.47
N LYS A 67 -9.39 -14.67 16.38
CA LYS A 67 -10.20 -14.32 15.20
C LYS A 67 -9.57 -14.88 13.93
N SER A 68 -10.41 -15.23 12.94
CA SER A 68 -9.92 -15.53 11.59
C SER A 68 -9.35 -14.28 10.93
N VAL A 69 -8.59 -14.44 9.84
CA VAL A 69 -8.09 -13.31 9.04
C VAL A 69 -9.23 -12.42 8.58
N ALA A 70 -10.32 -13.00 8.06
CA ALA A 70 -11.48 -12.25 7.61
C ALA A 70 -12.15 -11.43 8.73
N GLN A 71 -12.24 -11.99 9.93
CA GLN A 71 -12.79 -11.27 11.09
C GLN A 71 -11.88 -10.13 11.54
N ASN A 72 -10.56 -10.31 11.51
CA ASN A 72 -9.61 -9.25 11.78
C ASN A 72 -9.71 -8.12 10.75
N ILE A 73 -9.73 -8.44 9.46
CA ILE A 73 -9.90 -7.45 8.39
C ILE A 73 -11.22 -6.69 8.56
N GLN A 74 -12.33 -7.40 8.84
CA GLN A 74 -13.63 -6.77 9.11
C GLN A 74 -13.52 -5.76 10.26
N GLN A 75 -12.90 -6.12 11.36
CA GLN A 75 -12.77 -5.26 12.53
C GLN A 75 -11.88 -4.06 12.26
N LEU A 76 -10.70 -4.27 11.68
CA LEU A 76 -9.70 -3.22 11.47
C LEU A 76 -10.12 -2.21 10.40
N CYS A 77 -10.78 -2.66 9.32
CA CYS A 77 -11.03 -1.84 8.14
C CYS A 77 -12.48 -1.40 7.96
N PHE A 78 -13.47 -2.15 8.49
CA PHE A 78 -14.88 -1.94 8.18
C PHE A 78 -15.77 -1.71 9.39
N THR A 79 -15.21 -1.71 10.60
CA THR A 79 -15.93 -1.40 11.82
C THR A 79 -15.67 0.04 12.24
N ARG A 80 -16.69 0.71 12.79
CA ARG A 80 -16.54 2.06 13.31
C ARG A 80 -15.45 2.12 14.38
N GLY A 81 -14.44 2.96 14.16
CA GLY A 81 -13.30 3.07 15.07
C GLY A 81 -12.23 1.98 14.89
N GLY A 82 -12.32 1.15 13.84
CA GLY A 82 -11.24 0.24 13.47
C GLY A 82 -9.97 1.01 13.11
N GLU A 83 -8.82 0.50 13.55
CA GLU A 83 -7.54 1.21 13.49
C GLU A 83 -7.11 1.61 12.07
N LEU A 84 -7.52 0.83 11.06
CA LEU A 84 -7.15 1.06 9.67
C LEU A 84 -8.20 1.80 8.84
N THR A 85 -9.32 2.22 9.45
CA THR A 85 -10.41 2.93 8.72
C THR A 85 -9.96 4.26 8.13
N GLU A 86 -9.04 4.97 8.79
CA GLU A 86 -8.48 6.26 8.36
C GLU A 86 -6.98 6.16 8.01
N GLU A 87 -6.45 4.95 7.98
CA GLU A 87 -5.01 4.73 7.84
C GLU A 87 -4.48 5.25 6.52
N PHE A 88 -5.21 5.11 5.42
CA PHE A 88 -4.76 5.56 4.10
C PHE A 88 -4.34 7.05 4.11
N GLU A 89 -5.17 7.93 4.67
CA GLU A 89 -4.85 9.36 4.75
C GLU A 89 -3.76 9.64 5.77
N ARG A 90 -3.80 8.98 6.94
CA ARG A 90 -2.79 9.12 7.99
C ARG A 90 -1.41 8.72 7.51
N LEU A 91 -1.31 7.61 6.77
CA LEU A 91 -0.06 7.10 6.21
C LEU A 91 0.61 8.14 5.32
N PHE A 92 -0.10 8.66 4.34
CA PHE A 92 0.44 9.66 3.41
C PHE A 92 0.83 10.96 4.13
N ASN A 93 0.01 11.44 5.05
CA ASN A 93 0.29 12.66 5.82
C ASN A 93 1.50 12.48 6.77
N SER A 94 1.75 11.27 7.27
CA SER A 94 2.92 10.97 8.10
C SER A 94 4.23 10.92 7.30
N LEU A 95 4.17 10.42 6.07
CA LEU A 95 5.35 10.23 5.22
C LEU A 95 5.74 11.49 4.45
N PHE A 96 4.76 12.32 4.05
CA PHE A 96 4.97 13.45 3.15
C PHE A 96 4.47 14.75 3.76
N LYS A 97 5.36 15.78 3.85
CA LYS A 97 5.00 17.10 4.39
C LYS A 97 3.83 17.80 3.67
N LYS A 98 3.61 17.49 2.39
CA LYS A 98 2.52 17.95 1.54
C LYS A 98 2.05 16.76 0.72
N ALA A 99 1.18 15.95 1.32
CA ALA A 99 0.74 14.68 0.75
C ALA A 99 -0.21 14.82 -0.44
N ASP A 100 -0.87 15.98 -0.64
CA ASP A 100 -1.94 16.17 -1.63
C ASP A 100 -1.56 15.69 -3.03
N ASN A 101 -0.37 16.07 -3.52
CA ASN A 101 0.08 15.68 -4.85
C ASN A 101 0.43 14.18 -4.94
N HIS A 102 0.92 13.57 -3.83
CA HIS A 102 1.19 12.13 -3.76
C HIS A 102 -0.14 11.37 -3.82
N LEU A 103 -1.14 11.80 -3.04
CA LEU A 103 -2.50 11.23 -3.05
C LEU A 103 -3.15 11.37 -4.43
N THR A 104 -2.99 12.52 -5.09
CA THR A 104 -3.51 12.75 -6.45
C THR A 104 -2.94 11.75 -7.44
N ILE A 105 -1.62 11.49 -7.41
CA ILE A 105 -0.97 10.52 -8.31
C ILE A 105 -1.43 9.09 -8.00
N VAL A 106 -1.42 8.69 -6.73
CA VAL A 106 -1.85 7.35 -6.33
C VAL A 106 -3.33 7.10 -6.67
N THR A 107 -4.17 8.13 -6.49
CA THR A 107 -5.59 8.07 -6.89
C THR A 107 -5.77 7.92 -8.40
N ALA A 108 -4.94 8.58 -9.21
CA ALA A 108 -4.97 8.40 -10.67
C ALA A 108 -4.60 6.97 -11.10
N LEU A 109 -3.72 6.31 -10.34
CA LEU A 109 -3.26 4.95 -10.61
C LEU A 109 -4.21 3.84 -10.13
N LYS A 110 -5.16 4.12 -9.23
CA LYS A 110 -5.99 3.14 -8.50
C LYS A 110 -6.65 2.04 -9.36
N ASN A 111 -7.06 2.38 -10.59
CA ASN A 111 -7.75 1.46 -11.50
C ASN A 111 -6.92 1.11 -12.74
N LYS A 112 -5.61 1.34 -12.68
CA LYS A 112 -4.70 1.17 -13.81
C LYS A 112 -3.74 0.00 -13.56
N GLY A 113 -4.25 -1.21 -13.65
CA GLY A 113 -3.48 -2.43 -13.39
C GLY A 113 -2.16 -2.52 -14.17
N LYS A 114 -2.11 -1.97 -15.39
CA LYS A 114 -0.86 -1.85 -16.17
C LYS A 114 -0.07 -0.57 -15.86
N GLY A 115 -0.58 0.29 -14.98
CA GLY A 115 0.02 1.58 -14.71
C GLY A 115 -0.29 2.64 -15.76
N MET A 116 0.40 3.77 -15.68
CA MET A 116 0.28 4.93 -16.57
C MET A 116 1.67 5.44 -16.95
N THR A 117 1.79 6.01 -18.14
CA THR A 117 3.01 6.75 -18.52
C THR A 117 3.09 8.07 -17.74
N ARG A 118 4.26 8.70 -17.76
CA ARG A 118 4.41 10.05 -17.17
C ARG A 118 3.43 11.05 -17.77
N GLN A 119 3.22 11.00 -19.09
CA GLN A 119 2.31 11.92 -19.75
C GLN A 119 0.85 11.66 -19.35
N ASP A 120 0.41 10.40 -19.33
CA ASP A 120 -0.93 10.05 -18.87
C ASP A 120 -1.20 10.52 -17.43
N LEU A 121 -0.19 10.42 -16.55
CA LEU A 121 -0.29 10.91 -15.16
C LEU A 121 -0.43 12.43 -15.11
N LEU A 122 0.33 13.17 -15.92
CA LEU A 122 0.21 14.63 -15.98
C LEU A 122 -1.18 15.04 -16.49
N ASP A 123 -1.67 14.38 -17.54
CA ASP A 123 -2.98 14.65 -18.12
C ASP A 123 -4.12 14.31 -17.13
N ALA A 124 -4.00 13.20 -16.41
CA ALA A 124 -5.00 12.77 -15.44
C ALA A 124 -5.02 13.61 -14.14
N THR A 125 -3.86 14.13 -13.73
CA THR A 125 -3.72 14.85 -12.45
C THR A 125 -3.77 16.36 -12.59
N GLY A 126 -3.50 16.90 -13.78
CA GLY A 126 -3.34 18.33 -14.00
C GLY A 126 -2.09 18.94 -13.33
N LEU A 127 -1.18 18.11 -12.82
CA LEU A 127 0.04 18.59 -12.18
C LEU A 127 1.04 19.12 -13.21
N ALA A 128 1.82 20.11 -12.82
CA ALA A 128 2.84 20.69 -13.71
C ALA A 128 4.00 19.73 -13.97
N ASN A 129 4.42 19.63 -15.24
CA ASN A 129 5.59 18.82 -15.63
C ASN A 129 6.89 19.53 -15.25
N ASN A 130 7.35 19.32 -14.04
CA ASN A 130 8.53 19.97 -13.48
C ASN A 130 9.34 19.01 -12.58
N GLY A 131 10.43 19.51 -11.98
CA GLY A 131 11.27 18.73 -11.08
C GLY A 131 10.52 18.24 -9.82
N ARG A 132 9.49 18.97 -9.37
CA ARG A 132 8.67 18.55 -8.21
C ARG A 132 7.87 17.30 -8.53
N PHE A 133 7.29 17.18 -9.72
CA PHE A 133 6.58 15.98 -10.16
C PHE A 133 7.51 14.76 -10.19
N SER A 134 8.73 14.91 -10.71
CA SER A 134 9.74 13.84 -10.72
C SER A 134 10.16 13.43 -9.31
N LEU A 135 10.24 14.39 -8.39
CA LEU A 135 10.57 14.11 -6.99
C LEU A 135 9.45 13.30 -6.33
N ILE A 136 8.18 13.65 -6.55
CA ILE A 136 7.03 12.93 -5.98
C ILE A 136 6.99 11.48 -6.47
N LEU A 137 7.19 11.24 -7.78
CA LEU A 137 7.26 9.88 -8.32
C LEU A 137 8.39 9.08 -7.65
N LYS A 138 9.55 9.68 -7.48
CA LYS A 138 10.68 9.05 -6.78
C LYS A 138 10.39 8.79 -5.30
N GLU A 139 9.73 9.71 -4.60
CA GLU A 139 9.34 9.55 -3.21
C GLU A 139 8.35 8.39 -3.04
N LEU A 140 7.34 8.29 -3.94
CA LEU A 140 6.39 7.19 -3.96
C LEU A 140 7.04 5.83 -4.26
N GLU A 141 8.01 5.79 -5.17
CA GLU A 141 8.78 4.59 -5.50
C GLU A 141 9.69 4.16 -4.35
N GLN A 142 10.34 5.11 -3.67
CA GLN A 142 11.18 4.83 -2.50
C GLN A 142 10.40 4.34 -1.26
N CYS A 143 9.09 4.59 -1.22
CA CYS A 143 8.20 4.10 -0.16
C CYS A 143 7.42 2.86 -0.60
N ASP A 144 7.78 2.24 -1.72
CA ASP A 144 7.15 1.04 -2.28
C ASP A 144 5.64 1.18 -2.58
N PHE A 145 5.12 2.41 -2.71
CA PHE A 145 3.74 2.60 -3.16
C PHE A 145 3.57 2.28 -4.65
N ILE A 146 4.55 2.69 -5.46
CA ILE A 146 4.54 2.47 -6.90
C ILE A 146 5.83 1.80 -7.35
N ARG A 147 5.77 1.13 -8.49
CA ARG A 147 6.96 0.72 -9.24
C ARG A 147 7.00 1.39 -10.60
N SER A 148 8.19 1.62 -11.12
CA SER A 148 8.40 1.98 -12.52
C SER A 148 8.92 0.79 -13.31
N TYR A 149 8.44 0.62 -14.54
CA TYR A 149 8.94 -0.41 -15.46
C TYR A 149 8.80 0.04 -16.91
N THR A 150 9.62 -0.52 -17.77
CA THR A 150 9.51 -0.30 -19.22
C THR A 150 8.91 -1.56 -19.84
N PRO A 151 7.75 -1.48 -20.55
CA PRO A 151 7.17 -2.63 -21.21
C PRO A 151 8.12 -3.25 -22.23
N PHE A 152 8.04 -4.57 -22.39
CA PHE A 152 8.89 -5.29 -23.34
C PHE A 152 8.78 -4.69 -24.76
N GLY A 153 9.93 -4.49 -25.43
CA GLY A 153 10.00 -3.90 -26.77
C GLY A 153 9.77 -2.38 -26.83
N LYS A 154 9.66 -1.70 -25.68
CA LYS A 154 9.49 -0.24 -25.59
C LYS A 154 10.77 0.46 -25.13
N SER A 155 10.81 1.79 -25.25
CA SER A 155 11.92 2.63 -24.82
C SER A 155 11.69 3.25 -23.43
N LYS A 156 12.72 3.88 -22.86
CA LYS A 156 12.57 4.63 -21.59
C LYS A 156 11.49 5.72 -21.62
N LYS A 157 11.11 6.22 -22.77
CA LYS A 157 10.03 7.20 -22.92
C LYS A 157 8.66 6.59 -22.61
N ASP A 158 8.54 5.28 -22.78
CA ASP A 158 7.31 4.50 -22.55
C ASP A 158 7.27 3.92 -21.14
N MET A 159 8.11 4.43 -20.22
CA MET A 159 8.14 3.99 -18.82
C MET A 159 6.76 4.16 -18.18
N MET A 160 6.30 3.09 -17.55
CA MET A 160 5.03 3.01 -16.84
C MET A 160 5.25 3.12 -15.34
N PHE A 161 4.34 3.78 -14.66
CA PHE A 161 4.24 3.84 -13.19
C PHE A 161 2.99 3.08 -12.77
N GLN A 162 3.14 2.13 -11.86
CA GLN A 162 2.06 1.23 -11.42
C GLN A 162 1.96 1.26 -9.90
N LEU A 163 0.74 1.38 -9.38
CA LEU A 163 0.46 1.21 -7.96
C LEU A 163 0.61 -0.27 -7.60
N ILE A 164 1.43 -0.57 -6.60
CA ILE A 164 1.75 -1.95 -6.18
C ILE A 164 1.51 -2.19 -4.69
N ASP A 165 1.35 -1.16 -3.88
CA ASP A 165 1.11 -1.32 -2.45
C ASP A 165 -0.22 -2.04 -2.20
N PRO A 166 -0.20 -3.22 -1.52
CA PRO A 166 -1.41 -4.03 -1.34
C PRO A 166 -2.49 -3.30 -0.53
N PHE A 167 -2.12 -2.58 0.53
CA PHE A 167 -3.10 -1.85 1.34
C PHE A 167 -3.77 -0.73 0.56
N CYS A 168 -3.03 0.03 -0.24
CA CYS A 168 -3.61 1.06 -1.11
C CYS A 168 -4.57 0.47 -2.14
N LEU A 169 -4.20 -0.65 -2.78
CA LEU A 169 -5.06 -1.34 -3.74
C LEU A 169 -6.34 -1.86 -3.07
N PHE A 170 -6.22 -2.47 -1.89
CA PHE A 170 -7.34 -2.93 -1.07
C PHE A 170 -8.24 -1.76 -0.64
N TYR A 171 -7.65 -0.66 -0.16
CA TYR A 171 -8.36 0.55 0.22
C TYR A 171 -9.21 1.09 -0.94
N PHE A 172 -8.61 1.29 -2.11
CA PHE A 172 -9.35 1.80 -3.26
C PHE A 172 -10.44 0.87 -3.76
N LYS A 173 -10.25 -0.43 -3.63
CA LYS A 173 -11.24 -1.41 -4.08
C LYS A 173 -12.43 -1.52 -3.13
N PHE A 174 -12.16 -1.59 -1.82
CA PHE A 174 -13.17 -1.99 -0.85
C PHE A 174 -13.52 -0.93 0.22
N MET A 175 -12.63 0.00 0.53
CA MET A 175 -12.85 0.99 1.59
C MET A 175 -13.22 2.37 1.04
N HIS A 176 -12.56 2.81 -0.02
CA HIS A 176 -12.80 4.11 -0.65
C HIS A 176 -14.24 4.21 -1.18
N ASN A 177 -15.00 5.24 -0.83
CA ASN A 177 -16.40 5.45 -1.19
C ASN A 177 -17.45 4.55 -0.48
N LYS A 178 -17.10 3.78 0.50
CA LYS A 178 -18.08 3.07 1.33
C LYS A 178 -18.53 4.00 2.47
N GLY A 179 -19.60 4.74 2.24
CA GLY A 179 -20.09 5.82 3.13
C GLY A 179 -20.73 5.37 4.44
N SER A 180 -20.64 4.11 4.85
CA SER A 180 -21.14 3.61 6.11
C SER A 180 -20.44 2.33 6.51
N PHE A 181 -20.07 2.23 7.77
CA PHE A 181 -19.60 0.99 8.36
C PHE A 181 -20.74 -0.04 8.30
N LEU A 182 -20.56 -1.09 7.51
CA LEU A 182 -21.55 -2.14 7.31
C LEU A 182 -21.19 -3.35 8.18
N ASP A 183 -22.12 -3.77 9.01
CA ASP A 183 -21.96 -4.98 9.81
C ASP A 183 -21.69 -6.19 8.91
N ASN A 184 -20.57 -6.86 9.19
CA ASN A 184 -20.11 -8.03 8.48
C ASN A 184 -19.91 -7.81 6.96
N TYR A 185 -19.53 -6.58 6.54
CA TYR A 185 -19.31 -6.27 5.12
C TYR A 185 -18.27 -7.17 4.49
N TRP A 186 -17.08 -7.27 5.09
CA TRP A 186 -16.00 -8.08 4.54
C TRP A 186 -16.33 -9.56 4.52
N LEU A 187 -16.97 -10.06 5.59
CA LEU A 187 -17.40 -11.47 5.65
C LEU A 187 -18.40 -11.84 4.55
N LYS A 188 -19.29 -10.92 4.21
CA LYS A 188 -20.25 -11.10 3.10
C LYS A 188 -19.57 -10.95 1.74
N MET A 189 -18.58 -10.06 1.64
CA MET A 189 -17.86 -9.81 0.40
C MET A 189 -17.13 -11.05 -0.11
N GLN A 190 -16.58 -11.87 0.77
CA GLN A 190 -15.84 -13.08 0.43
C GLN A 190 -16.61 -14.12 -0.39
N THR A 191 -17.94 -14.05 -0.40
CA THR A 191 -18.81 -14.95 -1.18
C THR A 191 -19.23 -14.35 -2.53
N THR A 192 -18.63 -13.26 -2.96
CA THR A 192 -19.04 -12.53 -4.16
C THR A 192 -18.05 -12.73 -5.31
N ALA A 193 -18.54 -12.67 -6.54
CA ALA A 193 -17.71 -12.66 -7.75
C ALA A 193 -16.74 -11.46 -7.78
N GLU A 194 -17.08 -10.36 -7.10
CA GLU A 194 -16.18 -9.20 -6.96
C GLU A 194 -14.92 -9.55 -6.16
N TYR A 195 -15.07 -10.32 -5.08
CA TYR A 195 -13.97 -10.82 -4.28
C TYR A 195 -13.10 -11.80 -5.06
N GLU A 196 -13.72 -12.78 -5.75
CA GLU A 196 -12.99 -13.76 -6.58
C GLU A 196 -12.15 -13.07 -7.66
N SER A 197 -12.74 -12.10 -8.36
CA SER A 197 -12.03 -11.29 -9.36
C SER A 197 -10.87 -10.50 -8.74
N TRP A 198 -11.06 -9.95 -7.54
CA TRP A 198 -9.99 -9.23 -6.85
C TRP A 198 -8.84 -10.16 -6.45
N CYS A 199 -9.13 -11.35 -5.92
CA CYS A 199 -8.10 -12.34 -5.58
C CYS A 199 -7.21 -12.68 -6.77
N GLY A 200 -7.79 -12.87 -7.96
CA GLY A 200 -7.02 -13.14 -9.18
C GLY A 200 -6.05 -12.02 -9.55
N HIS A 201 -6.42 -10.74 -9.32
CA HIS A 201 -5.57 -9.59 -9.63
C HIS A 201 -4.59 -9.21 -8.51
N ALA A 202 -4.97 -9.44 -7.27
CA ALA A 202 -4.16 -9.06 -6.11
C ALA A 202 -3.00 -10.04 -5.87
N PHE A 203 -3.12 -11.26 -6.41
CA PHE A 203 -2.10 -12.29 -6.30
C PHE A 203 -1.03 -12.19 -7.41
N GLU A 204 -1.29 -11.51 -8.55
CA GLU A 204 -0.33 -11.26 -9.63
C GLU A 204 0.76 -10.24 -9.21
#